data_f56af655d0695bbb687993fe847ecc3b
#
_entry.id   f56af655d0695bbb687993fe847ecc3b
#
_cell.length_a   1.000
_cell.length_b   1.000
_cell.length_c   1.000
_cell.angle_alpha   90.00
_cell.angle_beta   90.00
_cell.angle_gamma   90.00
#
_symmetry.space_group_name_H-M   'P 1'
#
loop_
_entity.id
_entity.type
_entity.pdbx_description
1 polymer ?
#
loop_
_entity_poly.entity_id
_entity_poly.type
_entity_poly.pdbx_seq_one_letter_code
_entity_poly.pdbx_strand_id
1 'polypeptide(L)'
;MANINQYDAGRNIQIDRQHRLSKLEEAQQITLANLTAYSVIMTAELIIGYWNHITVLIADGLNNLTGVCGAAILIIGLRVSRRPPDSNHVLGHWQYENIAALLSATIMFAVSLQILVDGGFAIRNFLEGHSVQPNSWSLGISLLSAIVISILAKYNSLKGAQLNNQALKASGQDLKSDAWTSLGTFLSIRWCVFRGALA
;
A
#
# COMPACT_ATOMS: atom_id res chain seq x y z
N MET A 1 -21.46 -13.90 47.01
CA MET A 1 -20.41 -12.97 46.47
C MET A 1 -19.67 -13.50 45.25
N ALA A 2 -19.49 -14.81 45.01
CA ALA A 2 -18.81 -15.37 43.85
C ALA A 2 -19.50 -15.09 42.47
N ASN A 3 -20.83 -14.94 42.47
CA ASN A 3 -21.61 -14.80 41.24
C ASN A 3 -21.50 -13.41 40.57
N ILE A 4 -21.24 -12.36 41.32
CA ILE A 4 -21.13 -10.97 40.82
C ILE A 4 -19.81 -10.81 40.05
N ASN A 5 -18.70 -11.33 40.57
CA ASN A 5 -17.37 -11.26 39.94
C ASN A 5 -17.32 -12.02 38.57
N GLN A 6 -18.07 -13.11 38.47
CA GLN A 6 -18.12 -13.90 37.23
C GLN A 6 -18.97 -13.22 36.16
N TYR A 7 -20.02 -12.50 36.55
CA TYR A 7 -20.86 -11.70 35.63
C TYR A 7 -20.12 -10.46 35.10
N ASP A 8 -19.36 -9.78 35.95
CA ASP A 8 -18.55 -8.62 35.58
C ASP A 8 -17.35 -9.01 34.70
N ALA A 9 -16.72 -10.15 34.98
CA ALA A 9 -15.67 -10.69 34.12
C ALA A 9 -16.19 -11.03 32.71
N GLY A 10 -17.36 -11.67 32.60
CA GLY A 10 -17.99 -11.99 31.32
C GLY A 10 -18.39 -10.73 30.54
N ARG A 11 -18.87 -9.70 31.19
CA ARG A 11 -19.22 -8.41 30.58
C ARG A 11 -17.99 -7.70 30.08
N ASN A 12 -16.90 -7.67 30.81
CA ASN A 12 -15.64 -7.04 30.41
C ASN A 12 -15.03 -7.74 29.20
N ILE A 13 -15.07 -9.06 29.12
CA ILE A 13 -14.61 -9.84 27.97
C ILE A 13 -15.43 -9.50 26.70
N GLN A 14 -16.75 -9.34 26.83
CA GLN A 14 -17.61 -8.98 25.71
C GLN A 14 -17.35 -7.54 25.23
N ILE A 15 -17.15 -6.59 26.14
CA ILE A 15 -16.84 -5.20 25.83
C ILE A 15 -15.49 -5.13 25.08
N ASP A 16 -14.48 -5.82 25.57
CA ASP A 16 -13.16 -5.88 24.94
C ASP A 16 -13.22 -6.48 23.54
N ARG A 17 -14.02 -7.54 23.37
CA ARG A 17 -14.23 -8.16 22.05
C ARG A 17 -14.93 -7.21 21.07
N GLN A 18 -16.00 -6.55 21.48
CA GLN A 18 -16.69 -5.58 20.63
C GLN A 18 -15.79 -4.42 20.23
N HIS A 19 -15.00 -3.91 21.16
CA HIS A 19 -14.05 -2.83 20.91
C HIS A 19 -12.93 -3.26 19.93
N ARG A 20 -12.46 -4.50 20.02
CA ARG A 20 -11.51 -5.07 19.07
C ARG A 20 -12.14 -5.22 17.67
N LEU A 21 -13.36 -5.73 17.58
CA LEU A 21 -14.05 -5.91 16.30
C LEU A 21 -14.27 -4.56 15.58
N SER A 22 -14.69 -3.52 16.32
CA SER A 22 -14.88 -2.19 15.71
C SER A 22 -13.56 -1.61 15.16
N LYS A 23 -12.45 -1.81 15.85
CA LYS A 23 -11.11 -1.40 15.35
C LYS A 23 -10.70 -2.14 14.08
N LEU A 24 -10.99 -3.44 14.00
CA LEU A 24 -10.72 -4.24 12.81
C LEU A 24 -11.61 -3.83 11.62
N GLU A 25 -12.86 -3.44 11.87
CA GLU A 25 -13.76 -2.89 10.86
C GLU A 25 -13.24 -1.57 10.30
N GLU A 26 -12.83 -0.65 11.17
CA GLU A 26 -12.25 0.62 10.74
C GLU A 26 -10.96 0.39 9.94
N ALA A 27 -10.07 -0.49 10.39
CA ALA A 27 -8.86 -0.85 9.66
C ALA A 27 -9.17 -1.45 8.28
N GLN A 28 -10.19 -2.30 8.17
CA GLN A 28 -10.63 -2.88 6.90
C GLN A 28 -11.17 -1.83 5.94
N GLN A 29 -11.95 -0.85 6.41
CA GLN A 29 -12.47 0.24 5.59
C GLN A 29 -11.33 1.11 5.05
N ILE A 30 -10.34 1.42 5.88
CA ILE A 30 -9.15 2.17 5.47
C ILE A 30 -8.37 1.40 4.38
N THR A 31 -8.18 0.10 4.58
CA THR A 31 -7.48 -0.74 3.60
C THR A 31 -8.26 -0.86 2.28
N LEU A 32 -9.59 -0.88 2.33
CA LEU A 32 -10.43 -0.86 1.13
C LEU A 32 -10.30 0.47 0.36
N ALA A 33 -10.22 1.60 1.08
CA ALA A 33 -9.95 2.89 0.45
C ALA A 33 -8.57 2.92 -0.22
N ASN A 34 -7.55 2.32 0.40
CA ASN A 34 -6.22 2.18 -0.21
C ASN A 34 -6.28 1.33 -1.48
N LEU A 35 -6.95 0.17 -1.43
CA LEU A 35 -7.12 -0.70 -2.59
C LEU A 35 -7.75 0.05 -3.76
N THR A 36 -8.80 0.84 -3.49
CA THR A 36 -9.47 1.64 -4.52
C THR A 36 -8.54 2.70 -5.10
N ALA A 37 -7.84 3.46 -4.24
CA ALA A 37 -6.90 4.49 -4.66
C ALA A 37 -5.76 3.93 -5.51
N TYR A 38 -5.12 2.86 -5.06
CA TYR A 38 -4.08 2.18 -5.83
C TYR A 38 -4.58 1.67 -7.18
N SER A 39 -5.77 1.05 -7.22
CA SER A 39 -6.36 0.55 -8.47
C SER A 39 -6.60 1.69 -9.49
N VAL A 40 -7.07 2.84 -9.02
CA VAL A 40 -7.30 4.02 -9.87
C VAL A 40 -5.98 4.59 -10.38
N ILE A 41 -5.00 4.80 -9.50
CA ILE A 41 -3.68 5.34 -9.85
C ILE A 41 -2.98 4.40 -10.83
N MET A 42 -2.86 3.12 -10.50
CA MET A 42 -2.26 2.09 -11.33
C MET A 42 -2.87 2.08 -12.75
N THR A 43 -4.20 2.07 -12.83
CA THR A 43 -4.91 2.04 -14.11
C THR A 43 -4.59 3.29 -14.94
N ALA A 44 -4.60 4.46 -14.32
CA ALA A 44 -4.30 5.72 -14.99
C ALA A 44 -2.84 5.77 -15.49
N GLU A 45 -1.89 5.36 -14.66
CA GLU A 45 -0.46 5.32 -15.01
C GLU A 45 -0.18 4.32 -16.13
N LEU A 46 -0.76 3.12 -16.07
CA LEU A 46 -0.59 2.11 -17.11
C LEU A 46 -1.20 2.55 -18.43
N ILE A 47 -2.42 3.11 -18.44
CA ILE A 47 -3.07 3.60 -19.66
C ILE A 47 -2.24 4.72 -20.30
N ILE A 48 -1.86 5.73 -19.51
CA ILE A 48 -1.13 6.90 -20.06
C ILE A 48 0.31 6.51 -20.41
N GLY A 49 0.96 5.67 -19.59
CA GLY A 49 2.29 5.16 -19.87
C GLY A 49 2.35 4.34 -21.15
N TYR A 50 1.38 3.46 -21.36
CA TYR A 50 1.30 2.64 -22.58
C TYR A 50 0.99 3.49 -23.82
N TRP A 51 0.02 4.40 -23.75
CA TRP A 51 -0.36 5.24 -24.88
C TRP A 51 0.74 6.21 -25.34
N ASN A 52 1.54 6.70 -24.38
CA ASN A 52 2.61 7.64 -24.67
C ASN A 52 4.00 6.98 -24.72
N HIS A 53 4.08 5.65 -24.63
CA HIS A 53 5.34 4.87 -24.62
C HIS A 53 6.33 5.30 -23.53
N ILE A 54 5.83 5.69 -22.34
CA ILE A 54 6.63 6.17 -21.22
C ILE A 54 6.93 5.03 -20.26
N THR A 55 8.08 4.38 -20.45
CA THR A 55 8.49 3.21 -19.65
C THR A 55 8.53 3.47 -18.15
N VAL A 56 8.97 4.66 -17.72
CA VAL A 56 9.04 5.02 -16.29
C VAL A 56 7.64 5.07 -15.66
N LEU A 57 6.64 5.58 -16.39
CA LEU A 57 5.26 5.64 -15.88
C LEU A 57 4.60 4.26 -15.85
N ILE A 58 4.93 3.39 -16.81
CA ILE A 58 4.51 1.98 -16.80
C ILE A 58 5.13 1.27 -15.59
N ALA A 59 6.41 1.50 -15.32
CA ALA A 59 7.09 0.92 -14.16
C ALA A 59 6.46 1.37 -12.83
N ASP A 60 6.08 2.66 -12.71
CA ASP A 60 5.39 3.18 -11.51
C ASP A 60 3.99 2.56 -11.36
N GLY A 61 3.23 2.44 -12.44
CA GLY A 61 1.94 1.74 -12.46
C GLY A 61 2.04 0.26 -12.07
N LEU A 62 3.08 -0.45 -12.51
CA LEU A 62 3.36 -1.83 -12.09
C LEU A 62 3.77 -1.90 -10.61
N ASN A 63 4.52 -0.92 -10.12
CA ASN A 63 4.81 -0.81 -8.69
C ASN A 63 3.52 -0.63 -7.88
N ASN A 64 2.60 0.23 -8.32
CA ASN A 64 1.30 0.42 -7.69
C ASN A 64 0.41 -0.85 -7.71
N LEU A 65 0.59 -1.76 -8.68
CA LEU A 65 -0.05 -3.07 -8.70
C LEU A 65 0.32 -3.90 -7.46
N THR A 66 1.55 -3.78 -6.97
CA THR A 66 1.96 -4.47 -5.75
C THR A 66 1.23 -3.94 -4.52
N GLY A 67 0.98 -2.62 -4.47
CA GLY A 67 0.13 -2.00 -3.45
C GLY A 67 -1.31 -2.53 -3.50
N VAL A 68 -1.88 -2.75 -4.70
CA VAL A 68 -3.19 -3.41 -4.89
C VAL A 68 -3.17 -4.82 -4.30
N CYS A 69 -2.14 -5.62 -4.61
CA CYS A 69 -2.00 -6.98 -4.08
C CYS A 69 -1.83 -6.97 -2.55
N GLY A 70 -1.00 -6.10 -2.02
CA GLY A 70 -0.77 -5.95 -0.58
C GLY A 70 -2.04 -5.57 0.18
N ALA A 71 -2.79 -4.59 -0.32
CA ALA A 71 -4.06 -4.18 0.25
C ALA A 71 -5.11 -5.30 0.20
N ALA A 72 -5.18 -6.06 -0.90
CA ALA A 72 -6.09 -7.20 -1.03
C ALA A 72 -5.77 -8.31 -0.01
N ILE A 73 -4.50 -8.66 0.15
CA ILE A 73 -4.04 -9.65 1.14
C ILE A 73 -4.39 -9.17 2.55
N LEU A 74 -4.16 -7.90 2.86
CA LEU A 74 -4.47 -7.34 4.17
C LEU A 74 -5.98 -7.35 4.46
N ILE A 75 -6.84 -7.06 3.47
CA ILE A 75 -8.29 -7.16 3.61
C ILE A 75 -8.71 -8.60 3.94
N ILE A 76 -8.13 -9.59 3.26
CA ILE A 76 -8.40 -11.01 3.54
C ILE A 76 -7.97 -11.35 4.96
N GLY A 77 -6.77 -10.96 5.38
CA GLY A 77 -6.27 -11.18 6.73
C GLY A 77 -7.16 -10.55 7.81
N LEU A 78 -7.57 -9.30 7.62
CA LEU A 78 -8.47 -8.60 8.54
C LEU A 78 -9.86 -9.26 8.61
N ARG A 79 -10.39 -9.76 7.49
CA ARG A 79 -11.65 -10.52 7.47
C ARG A 79 -11.56 -11.82 8.24
N VAL A 80 -10.49 -12.60 8.03
CA VAL A 80 -10.26 -13.86 8.73
C VAL A 80 -10.05 -13.61 10.22
N SER A 81 -9.29 -12.58 10.57
CA SER A 81 -9.00 -12.19 11.96
C SER A 81 -10.26 -11.88 12.80
N ARG A 82 -11.35 -11.50 12.15
CA ARG A 82 -12.65 -11.23 12.80
C ARG A 82 -13.44 -12.49 13.14
N ARG A 83 -13.05 -13.67 12.62
CA ARG A 83 -13.79 -14.92 12.90
C ARG A 83 -13.67 -15.30 14.38
N PRO A 84 -14.77 -15.80 14.98
CA PRO A 84 -14.73 -16.29 16.35
C PRO A 84 -13.81 -17.50 16.47
N PRO A 85 -13.39 -17.84 17.72
CA PRO A 85 -12.73 -19.11 18.01
C PRO A 85 -13.56 -20.31 17.52
N ASP A 86 -12.88 -21.31 17.01
CA ASP A 86 -13.45 -22.60 16.59
C ASP A 86 -12.70 -23.76 17.27
N SER A 87 -13.11 -25.01 16.98
CA SER A 87 -12.52 -26.21 17.58
C SER A 87 -11.03 -26.37 17.28
N ASN A 88 -10.54 -25.82 16.16
CA ASN A 88 -9.15 -25.89 15.73
C ASN A 88 -8.32 -24.67 16.18
N HIS A 89 -8.98 -23.54 16.43
CA HIS A 89 -8.37 -22.27 16.83
C HIS A 89 -9.02 -21.73 18.10
N VAL A 90 -8.71 -22.36 19.22
CA VAL A 90 -9.31 -22.03 20.54
C VAL A 90 -9.05 -20.59 20.96
N LEU A 91 -7.91 -20.00 20.58
CA LEU A 91 -7.56 -18.61 20.85
C LEU A 91 -8.16 -17.63 19.83
N GLY A 92 -8.88 -18.12 18.80
CA GLY A 92 -9.43 -17.32 17.72
C GLY A 92 -8.43 -17.05 16.59
N HIS A 93 -8.87 -16.25 15.61
CA HIS A 93 -8.16 -16.03 14.36
C HIS A 93 -7.41 -14.67 14.32
N TRP A 94 -7.24 -14.00 15.44
CA TRP A 94 -6.72 -12.63 15.51
C TRP A 94 -5.30 -12.45 14.94
N GLN A 95 -4.50 -13.53 14.90
CA GLN A 95 -3.13 -13.46 14.36
C GLN A 95 -3.08 -13.40 12.82
N TYR A 96 -4.18 -13.68 12.13
CA TYR A 96 -4.19 -13.65 10.66
C TYR A 96 -3.94 -12.26 10.07
N GLU A 97 -4.20 -11.18 10.81
CA GLU A 97 -3.78 -9.83 10.39
C GLU A 97 -2.26 -9.68 10.32
N ASN A 98 -1.54 -10.26 11.30
CA ASN A 98 -0.07 -10.24 11.32
C ASN A 98 0.52 -11.12 10.21
N ILE A 99 -0.10 -12.27 9.95
CA ILE A 99 0.30 -13.16 8.85
C ILE A 99 0.09 -12.46 7.50
N ALA A 100 -1.03 -11.79 7.32
CA ALA A 100 -1.31 -11.02 6.11
C ALA A 100 -0.32 -9.86 5.93
N ALA A 101 0.00 -9.14 7.00
CA ALA A 101 1.01 -8.08 6.98
C ALA A 101 2.41 -8.62 6.62
N LEU A 102 2.81 -9.76 7.19
CA LEU A 102 4.08 -10.42 6.87
C LEU A 102 4.12 -10.87 5.41
N LEU A 103 3.04 -11.45 4.90
CA LEU A 103 2.94 -11.88 3.50
C LEU A 103 3.03 -10.69 2.54
N SER A 104 2.31 -9.61 2.84
CA SER A 104 2.38 -8.36 2.07
C SER A 104 3.80 -7.80 2.06
N ALA A 105 4.45 -7.70 3.22
CA ALA A 105 5.83 -7.21 3.33
C ALA A 105 6.82 -8.08 2.54
N THR A 106 6.63 -9.39 2.52
CA THR A 106 7.48 -10.32 1.75
C THR A 106 7.35 -10.08 0.25
N ILE A 107 6.12 -9.90 -0.24
CA ILE A 107 5.86 -9.58 -1.66
C ILE A 107 6.49 -8.24 -2.03
N MET A 108 6.29 -7.21 -1.20
CA MET A 108 6.88 -5.89 -1.44
C MET A 108 8.41 -5.92 -1.43
N PHE A 109 9.02 -6.69 -0.55
CA PHE A 109 10.47 -6.88 -0.54
C PHE A 109 10.97 -7.50 -1.84
N ALA A 110 10.30 -8.56 -2.33
CA ALA A 110 10.66 -9.21 -3.59
C ALA A 110 10.55 -8.24 -4.79
N VAL A 111 9.48 -7.44 -4.84
CA VAL A 111 9.29 -6.45 -5.91
C VAL A 111 10.28 -5.30 -5.80
N SER A 112 10.63 -4.86 -4.60
CA SER A 112 11.65 -3.82 -4.41
C SER A 112 13.02 -4.26 -4.94
N LEU A 113 13.38 -5.54 -4.81
CA LEU A 113 14.58 -6.10 -5.42
C LEU A 113 14.49 -6.06 -6.96
N GLN A 114 13.33 -6.40 -7.52
CA GLN A 114 13.12 -6.31 -8.97
C GLN A 114 13.28 -4.88 -9.47
N ILE A 115 12.65 -3.90 -8.82
CA ILE A 115 12.75 -2.47 -9.17
C ILE A 115 14.21 -1.98 -9.11
N LEU A 116 14.99 -2.46 -8.13
CA LEU A 116 16.41 -2.11 -8.03
C LEU A 116 17.20 -2.61 -9.25
N VAL A 117 16.95 -3.83 -9.70
CA VAL A 117 17.56 -4.42 -10.90
C VAL A 117 17.14 -3.65 -12.15
N ASP A 118 15.84 -3.39 -12.32
CA ASP A 118 15.30 -2.66 -13.48
C ASP A 118 15.82 -1.21 -13.52
N GLY A 119 15.98 -0.57 -12.36
CA GLY A 119 16.62 0.74 -12.23
C GLY A 119 18.08 0.74 -12.71
N GLY A 120 18.82 -0.30 -12.39
CA GLY A 120 20.18 -0.48 -12.90
C GLY A 120 20.25 -0.59 -14.43
N PHE A 121 19.35 -1.35 -15.04
CA PHE A 121 19.22 -1.44 -16.50
C PHE A 121 18.77 -0.12 -17.14
N ALA A 122 17.85 0.60 -16.50
CA ALA A 122 17.40 1.90 -16.99
C ALA A 122 18.53 2.94 -17.02
N ILE A 123 19.38 2.98 -15.99
CA ILE A 123 20.57 3.84 -15.94
C ILE A 123 21.53 3.49 -17.08
N ARG A 124 21.79 2.21 -17.29
CA ARG A 124 22.65 1.75 -18.37
C ARG A 124 22.11 2.20 -19.74
N ASN A 125 20.84 1.96 -20.03
CA ASN A 125 20.20 2.36 -21.29
C ASN A 125 20.26 3.88 -21.50
N PHE A 126 20.12 4.66 -20.44
CA PHE A 126 20.27 6.12 -20.50
C PHE A 126 21.70 6.54 -20.88
N LEU A 127 22.71 5.88 -20.31
CA LEU A 127 24.13 6.14 -20.65
C LEU A 127 24.47 5.75 -22.10
N GLU A 128 23.77 4.75 -22.66
CA GLU A 128 23.90 4.31 -24.06
C GLU A 128 23.13 5.21 -25.03
N GLY A 129 22.47 6.28 -24.57
CA GLY A 129 21.81 7.30 -25.41
C GLY A 129 20.33 6.97 -25.77
N HIS A 130 19.75 5.92 -25.23
CA HIS A 130 18.34 5.58 -25.41
C HIS A 130 17.47 6.42 -24.48
N SER A 131 17.09 7.62 -24.89
CA SER A 131 16.21 8.48 -24.10
C SER A 131 14.78 8.43 -24.60
N VAL A 132 13.84 8.19 -23.68
CA VAL A 132 12.39 8.32 -23.94
C VAL A 132 12.00 9.78 -23.67
N GLN A 133 11.26 10.39 -24.62
CA GLN A 133 10.74 11.75 -24.42
C GLN A 133 9.35 11.68 -23.74
N PRO A 134 9.24 12.04 -22.47
CA PRO A 134 7.97 12.05 -21.76
C PRO A 134 7.13 13.26 -22.16
N ASN A 135 5.80 13.07 -22.19
CA ASN A 135 4.83 14.12 -22.48
C ASN A 135 4.41 14.86 -21.18
N SER A 136 3.93 16.10 -21.30
CA SER A 136 3.47 16.93 -20.17
C SER A 136 2.35 16.28 -19.33
N TRP A 137 1.51 15.43 -19.92
CA TRP A 137 0.47 14.69 -19.21
C TRP A 137 1.02 13.69 -18.17
N SER A 138 2.16 13.08 -18.46
CA SER A 138 2.80 12.14 -17.53
C SER A 138 3.33 12.81 -16.27
N LEU A 139 3.75 14.09 -16.38
CA LEU A 139 4.12 14.90 -15.21
C LEU A 139 2.92 15.11 -14.27
N GLY A 140 1.75 15.44 -14.84
CA GLY A 140 0.55 15.68 -14.04
C GLY A 140 0.13 14.43 -13.26
N ILE A 141 0.16 13.27 -13.91
CA ILE A 141 -0.27 12.02 -13.27
C ILE A 141 0.71 11.53 -12.22
N SER A 142 2.02 11.56 -12.48
CA SER A 142 3.02 11.12 -11.50
C SER A 142 3.05 12.04 -10.26
N LEU A 143 2.82 13.34 -10.44
CA LEU A 143 2.67 14.26 -9.31
C LEU A 143 1.41 13.98 -8.50
N LEU A 144 0.29 13.75 -9.18
CA LEU A 144 -0.98 13.41 -8.52
C LEU A 144 -0.86 12.10 -7.75
N SER A 145 -0.25 11.08 -8.34
CA SER A 145 0.06 9.81 -7.70
C SER A 145 0.87 10.01 -6.41
N ALA A 146 2.00 10.72 -6.50
CA ALA A 146 2.85 10.99 -5.34
C ALA A 146 2.09 11.72 -4.21
N ILE A 147 1.24 12.70 -4.54
CA ILE A 147 0.44 13.44 -3.56
C ILE A 147 -0.60 12.52 -2.90
N VAL A 148 -1.39 11.78 -3.68
CA VAL A 148 -2.44 10.92 -3.16
C VAL A 148 -1.85 9.82 -2.28
N ILE A 149 -0.79 9.14 -2.74
CA ILE A 149 -0.14 8.08 -1.96
C ILE A 149 0.48 8.65 -0.68
N SER A 150 1.08 9.86 -0.71
CA SER A 150 1.61 10.51 0.49
C SER A 150 0.53 10.81 1.53
N ILE A 151 -0.64 11.27 1.10
CA ILE A 151 -1.79 11.51 1.99
C ILE A 151 -2.25 10.20 2.63
N LEU A 152 -2.40 9.15 1.82
CA LEU A 152 -2.79 7.82 2.30
C LEU A 152 -1.75 7.25 3.27
N ALA A 153 -0.46 7.39 3.00
CA ALA A 153 0.63 6.96 3.87
C ALA A 153 0.54 7.58 5.27
N LYS A 154 0.35 8.91 5.31
CA LYS A 154 0.20 9.64 6.56
C LYS A 154 -1.07 9.20 7.31
N TYR A 155 -2.18 9.09 6.61
CA TYR A 155 -3.45 8.67 7.19
C TYR A 155 -3.39 7.26 7.79
N ASN A 156 -2.83 6.30 7.04
CA ASN A 156 -2.65 4.92 7.53
C ASN A 156 -1.71 4.83 8.74
N SER A 157 -0.60 5.56 8.72
CA SER A 157 0.34 5.57 9.85
C SER A 157 -0.31 6.12 11.13
N LEU A 158 -1.09 7.21 11.01
CA LEU A 158 -1.80 7.80 12.13
C LEU A 158 -2.91 6.88 12.66
N LYS A 159 -3.73 6.35 11.77
CA LYS A 159 -4.83 5.45 12.12
C LYS A 159 -4.33 4.11 12.65
N GLY A 160 -3.28 3.56 12.07
CA GLY A 160 -2.62 2.34 12.56
C GLY A 160 -2.12 2.50 14.01
N ALA A 161 -1.56 3.66 14.35
CA ALA A 161 -1.16 3.99 15.72
C ALA A 161 -2.37 4.14 16.66
N GLN A 162 -3.43 4.86 16.24
CA GLN A 162 -4.64 5.07 17.04
C GLN A 162 -5.40 3.78 17.32
N LEU A 163 -5.51 2.90 16.32
CA LEU A 163 -6.20 1.62 16.43
C LEU A 163 -5.34 0.53 17.08
N ASN A 164 -4.05 0.83 17.32
CA ASN A 164 -3.04 -0.14 17.75
C ASN A 164 -2.99 -1.38 16.82
N ASN A 165 -3.17 -1.14 15.51
CA ASN A 165 -3.16 -2.17 14.48
C ASN A 165 -1.81 -2.16 13.73
N GLN A 166 -1.01 -3.21 13.95
CA GLN A 166 0.34 -3.31 13.39
C GLN A 166 0.32 -3.47 11.87
N ALA A 167 -0.67 -4.18 11.33
CA ALA A 167 -0.81 -4.39 9.89
C ALA A 167 -1.10 -3.08 9.15
N LEU A 168 -2.00 -2.25 9.70
CA LEU A 168 -2.31 -0.94 9.12
C LEU A 168 -1.12 0.03 9.25
N LYS A 169 -0.36 -0.05 10.35
CA LYS A 169 0.86 0.73 10.54
C LYS A 169 1.94 0.34 9.53
N ALA A 170 2.12 -0.97 9.29
CA ALA A 170 3.03 -1.49 8.27
C ALA A 170 2.61 -0.98 6.88
N SER A 171 1.32 -1.11 6.52
CA SER A 171 0.77 -0.58 5.26
C SER A 171 1.04 0.93 5.10
N GLY A 172 0.97 1.72 6.17
CA GLY A 172 1.34 3.14 6.12
C GLY A 172 2.82 3.38 5.83
N GLN A 173 3.70 2.50 6.26
CA GLN A 173 5.14 2.54 5.93
C GLN A 173 5.39 2.20 4.45
N ASP A 174 4.71 1.17 3.95
CA ASP A 174 4.79 0.75 2.56
C ASP A 174 4.32 1.87 1.62
N LEU A 175 3.14 2.45 1.89
CA LEU A 175 2.63 3.62 1.18
C LEU A 175 3.62 4.79 1.17
N LYS A 176 4.37 4.98 2.26
CA LYS A 176 5.41 6.02 2.32
C LYS A 176 6.56 5.73 1.37
N SER A 177 6.96 4.48 1.24
CA SER A 177 7.98 4.06 0.27
C SER A 177 7.50 4.27 -1.16
N ASP A 178 6.25 3.89 -1.46
CA ASP A 178 5.63 4.08 -2.77
C ASP A 178 5.52 5.58 -3.13
N ALA A 179 5.18 6.44 -2.16
CA ALA A 179 5.17 7.89 -2.36
C ALA A 179 6.54 8.44 -2.77
N TRP A 180 7.63 7.93 -2.18
CA TRP A 180 8.98 8.30 -2.57
C TRP A 180 9.33 7.81 -3.98
N THR A 181 8.88 6.61 -4.36
CA THR A 181 9.05 6.07 -5.72
C THR A 181 8.33 6.94 -6.74
N SER A 182 7.06 7.26 -6.54
CA SER A 182 6.27 8.12 -7.43
C SER A 182 6.84 9.55 -7.51
N LEU A 183 7.39 10.09 -6.40
CA LEU A 183 8.10 11.36 -6.43
C LEU A 183 9.38 11.28 -7.28
N GLY A 184 10.12 10.19 -7.17
CA GLY A 184 11.29 9.90 -8.01
C GLY A 184 10.93 9.84 -9.49
N THR A 185 9.83 9.16 -9.82
CA THR A 185 9.24 9.10 -11.17
C THR A 185 8.93 10.50 -11.69
N PHE A 186 8.23 11.32 -10.91
CA PHE A 186 7.94 12.71 -11.26
C PHE A 186 9.21 13.53 -11.55
N LEU A 187 10.21 13.45 -10.68
CA LEU A 187 11.47 14.19 -10.86
C LEU A 187 12.24 13.72 -12.09
N SER A 188 12.23 12.43 -12.38
CA SER A 188 12.86 11.84 -13.57
C SER A 188 12.20 12.34 -14.85
N ILE A 189 10.86 12.31 -14.91
CA ILE A 189 10.07 12.81 -16.04
C ILE A 189 10.31 14.31 -16.24
N ARG A 190 10.25 15.10 -15.17
CA ARG A 190 10.51 16.54 -15.22
C ARG A 190 11.90 16.87 -15.77
N TRP A 191 12.92 16.12 -15.34
CA TRP A 191 14.28 16.28 -15.84
C TRP A 191 14.39 16.02 -17.34
N CYS A 192 13.77 14.94 -17.81
CA CYS A 192 13.76 14.61 -19.25
C CYS A 192 13.03 15.67 -20.08
N VAL A 193 11.87 16.17 -19.63
CA VAL A 193 11.14 17.24 -20.31
C VAL A 193 11.97 18.53 -20.37
N PHE A 194 12.60 18.92 -19.27
CA PHE A 194 13.43 20.12 -19.22
C PHE A 194 14.64 20.02 -20.16
N ARG A 195 15.29 18.88 -20.22
CA ARG A 195 16.44 18.66 -21.10
C ARG A 195 16.05 18.63 -22.58
N GLY A 196 14.89 18.04 -22.91
CA GLY A 196 14.36 18.04 -24.29
C GLY A 196 13.89 19.43 -24.76
N ALA A 197 13.60 20.35 -23.86
CA ALA A 197 13.26 21.74 -24.19
C ALA A 197 14.49 22.63 -24.42
N LEU A 198 15.69 22.16 -24.05
CA LEU A 198 16.97 22.87 -24.22
C LEU A 198 17.78 22.37 -25.42
N ALA A 199 17.35 21.27 -26.05
CA ALA A 199 17.99 20.66 -27.23
C ALA A 199 17.22 21.01 -28.51
#